data_b758022895c238d7a78aa0aaad887c13
#
_entry.id   b758022895c238d7a78aa0aaad887c13
#
_cell.length_a   1.000
_cell.length_b   1.000
_cell.length_c   1.000
_cell.angle_alpha   90.00
_cell.angle_beta   90.00
_cell.angle_gamma   90.00
#
_symmetry.space_group_name_H-M   'P 1'
#
loop_
_entity.id
_entity.type
_entity.pdbx_description
1 polymer ?
#
loop_
_entity_poly.entity_id
_entity_poly.type
_entity_poly.pdbx_seq_one_letter_code
_entity_poly.pdbx_strand_id
1 'polypeptide(L)'
;MLTNIQVIDLANRMNIPLEDVVFKSELKDMVLRYNRSYIINLEDEFDKETGEKNQGSHYVAFQVNHYVDKPDEQVYFDSFGCAPPNEVLDFCKVKAMPYSEIDIQSIMANFCGWACLAFLHFINAWKGRTKNLYYDAEHFTSLFKDMNKDDDHKFNEYVLKQFFKNPGSKNTTLEDLGFKFLPNKNIATGIADVNSIDSKK
;
A
#
# COMPACT_ATOMS: atom_id res chain seq x y z
N MET A 1 -2.49 16.94 -0.41
CA MET A 1 -3.08 15.56 -0.46
C MET A 1 -3.45 15.27 -1.91
N LEU A 2 -3.37 14.01 -2.36
CA LEU A 2 -3.88 13.62 -3.67
C LEU A 2 -5.41 13.60 -3.66
N THR A 3 -6.02 13.96 -4.80
CA THR A 3 -7.45 13.74 -5.02
C THR A 3 -7.71 12.32 -5.54
N ASN A 4 -8.94 11.80 -5.43
CA ASN A 4 -9.30 10.48 -5.97
C ASN A 4 -8.92 10.35 -7.47
N ILE A 5 -9.17 11.40 -8.26
CA ILE A 5 -8.82 11.42 -9.69
C ILE A 5 -7.31 11.27 -9.90
N GLN A 6 -6.50 11.98 -9.11
CA GLN A 6 -5.03 11.88 -9.18
C GLN A 6 -4.55 10.50 -8.76
N VAL A 7 -5.15 9.89 -7.74
CA VAL A 7 -4.84 8.52 -7.31
C VAL A 7 -5.12 7.52 -8.42
N ILE A 8 -6.29 7.61 -9.07
CA ILE A 8 -6.67 6.74 -10.19
C ILE A 8 -5.71 6.90 -11.38
N ASP A 9 -5.37 8.14 -11.76
CA ASP A 9 -4.44 8.40 -12.87
C ASP A 9 -3.05 7.81 -12.59
N LEU A 10 -2.52 8.02 -11.39
CA LEU A 10 -1.24 7.45 -10.96
C LEU A 10 -1.27 5.92 -10.92
N ALA A 11 -2.33 5.31 -10.37
CA ALA A 11 -2.49 3.86 -10.34
C ALA A 11 -2.45 3.25 -11.75
N ASN A 12 -3.14 3.89 -12.71
CA ASN A 12 -3.12 3.47 -14.11
C ASN A 12 -1.71 3.54 -14.71
N ARG A 13 -0.99 4.63 -14.48
CA ARG A 13 0.41 4.80 -14.95
C ARG A 13 1.36 3.78 -14.34
N MET A 14 1.12 3.40 -13.08
CA MET A 14 1.92 2.42 -12.35
C MET A 14 1.48 0.97 -12.62
N ASN A 15 0.49 0.75 -13.48
CA ASN A 15 -0.11 -0.56 -13.78
C ASN A 15 -0.61 -1.32 -12.54
N ILE A 16 -1.12 -0.59 -11.55
CA ILE A 16 -1.79 -1.17 -10.39
C ILE A 16 -3.17 -1.65 -10.84
N PRO A 17 -3.58 -2.91 -10.54
CA PRO A 17 -4.91 -3.40 -10.86
C PRO A 17 -5.95 -2.83 -9.88
N LEU A 18 -6.03 -1.49 -9.80
CA LEU A 18 -6.93 -0.77 -8.92
C LEU A 18 -8.37 -0.99 -9.37
N GLU A 19 -9.23 -1.40 -8.44
CA GLU A 19 -10.67 -1.50 -8.72
C GLU A 19 -11.33 -0.13 -8.62
N ASP A 20 -11.13 0.55 -7.50
CA ASP A 20 -11.67 1.90 -7.30
C ASP A 20 -10.97 2.64 -6.14
N VAL A 21 -11.28 3.95 -6.03
CA VAL A 21 -10.94 4.83 -4.92
C VAL A 21 -12.24 5.39 -4.34
N VAL A 22 -12.65 4.88 -3.19
CA VAL A 22 -13.96 5.16 -2.61
C VAL A 22 -13.87 5.60 -1.14
N PHE A 23 -14.92 6.19 -0.62
CA PHE A 23 -15.06 6.41 0.83
C PHE A 23 -15.46 5.09 1.52
N LYS A 24 -15.08 4.94 2.79
CA LYS A 24 -15.41 3.71 3.55
C LYS A 24 -16.93 3.44 3.59
N SER A 25 -17.76 4.48 3.60
CA SER A 25 -19.22 4.36 3.60
C SER A 25 -19.81 3.80 2.30
N GLU A 26 -19.05 3.84 1.20
CA GLU A 26 -19.48 3.31 -0.11
C GLU A 26 -19.21 1.80 -0.24
N LEU A 27 -18.32 1.22 0.58
CA LEU A 27 -17.95 -0.20 0.51
C LEU A 27 -19.16 -1.15 0.60
N LYS A 28 -20.19 -0.79 1.38
CA LYS A 28 -21.41 -1.59 1.55
C LYS A 28 -22.19 -1.80 0.25
N ASP A 29 -22.04 -0.89 -0.72
CA ASP A 29 -22.74 -0.90 -2.00
C ASP A 29 -21.87 -1.49 -3.13
N MET A 30 -20.62 -1.85 -2.83
CA MET A 30 -19.68 -2.45 -3.77
C MET A 30 -19.70 -3.98 -3.74
N VAL A 31 -19.22 -4.57 -4.82
CA VAL A 31 -18.99 -6.02 -4.93
C VAL A 31 -17.51 -6.31 -4.86
N LEU A 32 -17.11 -7.16 -3.92
CA LEU A 32 -15.72 -7.59 -3.79
C LEU A 32 -15.27 -8.33 -5.05
N ARG A 33 -14.18 -7.87 -5.65
CA ARG A 33 -13.52 -8.51 -6.78
C ARG A 33 -12.12 -8.99 -6.37
N TYR A 34 -11.81 -10.21 -6.75
CA TYR A 34 -10.51 -10.81 -6.48
C TYR A 34 -9.43 -10.39 -7.48
N ASN A 35 -8.18 -10.50 -7.07
CA ASN A 35 -7.00 -10.06 -7.81
C ASN A 35 -7.04 -8.56 -8.14
N ARG A 36 -7.60 -7.79 -7.20
CA ARG A 36 -7.77 -6.34 -7.28
C ARG A 36 -7.21 -5.64 -6.06
N SER A 37 -6.78 -4.42 -6.31
CA SER A 37 -6.35 -3.46 -5.31
C SER A 37 -7.47 -2.46 -5.04
N TYR A 38 -7.57 -2.00 -3.82
CA TYR A 38 -8.53 -0.99 -3.38
C TYR A 38 -7.81 0.10 -2.63
N ILE A 39 -8.22 1.35 -2.83
CA ILE A 39 -7.81 2.48 -2.01
C ILE A 39 -9.07 3.11 -1.42
N ILE A 40 -9.08 3.28 -0.11
CA ILE A 40 -10.25 3.72 0.65
C ILE A 40 -9.91 5.01 1.37
N ASN A 41 -10.78 6.00 1.28
CA ASN A 41 -10.76 7.13 2.18
C ASN A 41 -11.51 6.77 3.46
N LEU A 42 -10.89 6.98 4.62
CA LEU A 42 -11.47 6.61 5.92
C LEU A 42 -12.56 7.54 6.40
N GLU A 43 -12.86 8.63 5.70
CA GLU A 43 -14.08 9.42 5.97
C GLU A 43 -15.32 8.77 5.35
N ASP A 44 -16.47 9.20 5.82
CA ASP A 44 -17.74 8.97 5.13
C ASP A 44 -17.86 9.93 3.95
N GLU A 45 -18.58 9.57 2.89
CA GLU A 45 -18.74 10.42 1.70
C GLU A 45 -19.39 11.77 2.04
N PHE A 46 -20.32 11.76 2.96
CA PHE A 46 -21.01 12.95 3.42
C PHE A 46 -20.86 13.10 4.94
N ASP A 47 -20.64 14.35 5.37
CA ASP A 47 -20.67 14.70 6.78
C ASP A 47 -22.07 14.46 7.36
N LYS A 48 -22.15 13.78 8.51
CA LYS A 48 -23.43 13.37 9.12
C LYS A 48 -24.22 14.53 9.72
N GLU A 49 -23.55 15.61 10.07
CA GLU A 49 -24.17 16.77 10.72
C GLU A 49 -24.58 17.82 9.68
N THR A 50 -23.72 18.10 8.72
CA THR A 50 -23.94 19.15 7.72
C THR A 50 -24.55 18.66 6.43
N GLY A 51 -24.40 17.36 6.12
CA GLY A 51 -24.79 16.76 4.84
C GLY A 51 -23.89 17.18 3.67
N GLU A 52 -22.80 17.89 3.94
CA GLU A 52 -21.85 18.30 2.91
C GLU A 52 -20.93 17.12 2.51
N LYS A 53 -20.47 17.16 1.26
CA LYS A 53 -19.54 16.16 0.76
C LYS A 53 -18.15 16.36 1.35
N ASN A 54 -17.61 15.34 2.01
CA ASN A 54 -16.26 15.33 2.55
C ASN A 54 -15.20 15.35 1.44
N GLN A 55 -14.08 15.99 1.74
CA GLN A 55 -12.93 16.02 0.82
C GLN A 55 -11.97 14.85 1.04
N GLY A 56 -12.17 14.10 2.12
CA GLY A 56 -11.33 13.01 2.55
C GLY A 56 -10.19 13.46 3.47
N SER A 57 -9.84 12.60 4.42
CA SER A 57 -8.80 12.86 5.43
C SER A 57 -7.61 11.94 5.31
N HIS A 58 -7.85 10.66 5.09
CA HIS A 58 -6.80 9.65 5.11
C HIS A 58 -7.09 8.49 4.15
N TYR A 59 -6.10 8.15 3.33
CA TYR A 59 -6.15 7.00 2.43
C TYR A 59 -5.47 5.79 3.04
N VAL A 60 -6.12 4.65 2.89
CA VAL A 60 -5.60 3.31 3.20
C VAL A 60 -5.76 2.41 1.98
N ALA A 61 -5.04 1.31 1.94
CA ALA A 61 -5.10 0.39 0.82
C ALA A 61 -5.28 -1.05 1.27
N PHE A 62 -5.88 -1.88 0.43
CA PHE A 62 -5.84 -3.32 0.60
C PHE A 62 -5.82 -4.05 -0.74
N GLN A 63 -5.30 -5.26 -0.71
CA GLN A 63 -5.21 -6.18 -1.85
C GLN A 63 -5.92 -7.47 -1.50
N VAL A 64 -6.67 -7.99 -2.47
CA VAL A 64 -7.35 -9.29 -2.35
C VAL A 64 -6.91 -10.17 -3.51
N ASN A 65 -6.31 -11.31 -3.20
CA ASN A 65 -5.87 -12.29 -4.19
C ASN A 65 -6.65 -13.60 -4.04
N HIS A 66 -7.11 -14.12 -5.15
CA HIS A 66 -7.70 -15.45 -5.24
C HIS A 66 -6.70 -16.44 -5.86
N TYR A 67 -6.67 -17.64 -5.32
CA TYR A 67 -5.83 -18.72 -5.80
C TYR A 67 -6.67 -19.99 -5.96
N VAL A 68 -6.38 -20.76 -7.01
CA VAL A 68 -7.11 -22.01 -7.27
C VAL A 68 -6.72 -23.11 -6.26
N ASP A 69 -5.45 -23.14 -5.85
CA ASP A 69 -4.88 -24.26 -5.10
C ASP A 69 -4.56 -23.93 -3.63
N LYS A 70 -4.88 -22.72 -3.16
CA LYS A 70 -4.69 -22.30 -1.77
C LYS A 70 -5.75 -21.28 -1.35
N PRO A 71 -5.93 -21.04 -0.04
CA PRO A 71 -6.84 -20.01 0.45
C PRO A 71 -6.55 -18.63 -0.14
N ASP A 72 -7.61 -17.82 -0.27
CA ASP A 72 -7.49 -16.43 -0.65
C ASP A 72 -6.60 -15.67 0.33
N GLU A 73 -5.81 -14.77 -0.20
CA GLU A 73 -4.95 -13.91 0.60
C GLU A 73 -5.44 -12.47 0.51
N GLN A 74 -5.43 -11.82 1.67
CA GLN A 74 -5.80 -10.42 1.80
C GLN A 74 -4.78 -9.74 2.69
N VAL A 75 -4.44 -8.50 2.38
CA VAL A 75 -3.56 -7.69 3.20
C VAL A 75 -4.03 -6.24 3.19
N TYR A 76 -3.97 -5.61 4.34
CA TYR A 76 -4.30 -4.21 4.54
C TYR A 76 -3.05 -3.39 4.81
N PHE A 77 -3.09 -2.13 4.41
CA PHE A 77 -2.00 -1.17 4.61
C PHE A 77 -2.57 0.19 5.03
N ASP A 78 -2.07 0.66 6.14
CA ASP A 78 -2.22 2.02 6.62
C ASP A 78 -0.83 2.59 6.89
N SER A 79 -0.54 3.78 6.37
CA SER A 79 0.76 4.45 6.57
C SER A 79 1.01 4.90 8.02
N PHE A 80 -0.01 4.92 8.88
CA PHE A 80 0.11 5.10 10.33
C PHE A 80 0.21 3.78 11.11
N GLY A 81 0.24 2.63 10.44
CA GLY A 81 0.31 1.33 11.10
C GLY A 81 -0.97 0.94 11.84
N CYS A 82 -2.11 1.51 11.50
CA CYS A 82 -3.39 1.21 12.13
C CYS A 82 -4.04 -0.04 11.54
N ALA A 83 -4.81 -0.74 12.39
CA ALA A 83 -5.57 -1.92 11.98
C ALA A 83 -6.71 -1.56 11.00
N PRO A 84 -7.15 -2.51 10.15
CA PRO A 84 -8.26 -2.29 9.24
C PRO A 84 -9.57 -2.00 10.01
N PRO A 85 -10.37 -1.01 9.56
CA PRO A 85 -11.68 -0.73 10.14
C PRO A 85 -12.69 -1.85 9.81
N ASN A 86 -13.76 -1.92 10.60
CA ASN A 86 -14.78 -2.94 10.43
C ASN A 86 -15.41 -2.93 9.03
N GLU A 87 -15.60 -1.77 8.42
CA GLU A 87 -16.16 -1.63 7.08
C GLU A 87 -15.33 -2.38 6.02
N VAL A 88 -13.99 -2.39 6.16
CA VAL A 88 -13.09 -3.15 5.28
C VAL A 88 -13.19 -4.65 5.58
N LEU A 89 -13.21 -5.04 6.85
CA LEU A 89 -13.35 -6.44 7.26
C LEU A 89 -14.67 -7.04 6.79
N ASP A 90 -15.76 -6.31 6.95
CA ASP A 90 -17.11 -6.71 6.52
C ASP A 90 -17.21 -6.83 5.00
N PHE A 91 -16.64 -5.86 4.27
CA PHE A 91 -16.57 -5.91 2.81
C PHE A 91 -15.81 -7.14 2.31
N CYS A 92 -14.68 -7.45 2.93
CA CYS A 92 -13.85 -8.61 2.61
C CYS A 92 -14.38 -9.93 3.21
N LYS A 93 -15.44 -9.89 4.04
CA LYS A 93 -16.06 -11.04 4.70
C LYS A 93 -15.09 -11.83 5.57
N VAL A 94 -14.20 -11.14 6.27
CA VAL A 94 -13.21 -11.72 7.18
C VAL A 94 -13.31 -11.12 8.58
N LYS A 95 -12.89 -11.89 9.59
CA LYS A 95 -12.85 -11.42 10.99
C LYS A 95 -11.59 -10.65 11.33
N ALA A 96 -10.53 -10.88 10.58
CA ALA A 96 -9.24 -10.22 10.72
C ALA A 96 -8.53 -10.24 9.36
N MET A 97 -7.67 -9.25 9.15
CA MET A 97 -6.84 -9.13 7.94
C MET A 97 -5.42 -8.78 8.38
N PRO A 98 -4.39 -9.44 7.83
CA PRO A 98 -3.00 -9.08 8.09
C PRO A 98 -2.72 -7.62 7.70
N TYR A 99 -1.94 -6.94 8.53
CA TYR A 99 -1.47 -5.57 8.28
C TYR A 99 -0.12 -5.35 8.97
N SER A 100 0.58 -4.29 8.61
CA SER A 100 1.83 -3.88 9.28
C SER A 100 1.51 -2.81 10.34
N GLU A 101 2.04 -2.99 11.54
CA GLU A 101 1.95 -2.02 12.63
C GLU A 101 3.03 -0.90 12.56
N ILE A 102 3.85 -0.92 11.49
CA ILE A 102 4.91 0.07 11.30
C ILE A 102 4.29 1.37 10.83
N ASP A 103 4.44 2.43 11.62
CA ASP A 103 4.11 3.79 11.23
C ASP A 103 5.22 4.36 10.34
N ILE A 104 4.89 4.64 9.09
CA ILE A 104 5.84 5.20 8.11
C ILE A 104 5.58 6.66 7.81
N GLN A 105 4.49 7.22 8.33
CA GLN A 105 4.04 8.57 8.04
C GLN A 105 3.98 9.43 9.31
N SER A 106 4.66 10.57 9.32
CA SER A 106 4.43 11.59 10.34
C SER A 106 3.00 12.17 10.23
N ILE A 107 2.36 12.46 11.37
CA ILE A 107 1.04 13.11 11.45
C ILE A 107 0.98 14.42 10.64
N MET A 108 2.11 15.12 10.49
CA MET A 108 2.22 16.36 9.73
C MET A 108 2.41 16.15 8.23
N ALA A 109 2.61 14.91 7.78
CA ALA A 109 2.86 14.59 6.38
C ALA A 109 1.57 14.19 5.65
N ASN A 110 1.35 14.74 4.46
CA ASN A 110 0.19 14.48 3.61
C ASN A 110 0.51 13.51 2.47
N PHE A 111 1.13 12.36 2.79
CA PHE A 111 1.52 11.42 1.75
C PHE A 111 0.82 10.05 1.77
N CYS A 112 -0.24 9.88 2.58
CA CYS A 112 -0.97 8.61 2.67
C CYS A 112 -1.39 8.03 1.31
N GLY A 113 -1.93 8.85 0.41
CA GLY A 113 -2.28 8.42 -0.95
C GLY A 113 -1.07 7.96 -1.77
N TRP A 114 0.08 8.63 -1.63
CA TRP A 114 1.33 8.21 -2.25
C TRP A 114 1.84 6.89 -1.66
N ALA A 115 1.74 6.73 -0.33
CA ALA A 115 2.14 5.51 0.35
C ALA A 115 1.27 4.32 -0.07
N CYS A 116 -0.05 4.50 -0.19
CA CYS A 116 -0.96 3.49 -0.73
C CYS A 116 -0.61 3.05 -2.14
N LEU A 117 -0.33 4.01 -3.04
CA LEU A 117 0.08 3.71 -4.42
C LEU A 117 1.42 2.97 -4.47
N ALA A 118 2.41 3.39 -3.69
CA ALA A 118 3.71 2.73 -3.61
C ALA A 118 3.57 1.29 -3.08
N PHE A 119 2.78 1.10 -2.01
CA PHE A 119 2.48 -0.21 -1.44
C PHE A 119 1.83 -1.14 -2.48
N LEU A 120 0.74 -0.71 -3.10
CA LEU A 120 0.03 -1.50 -4.09
C LEU A 120 0.89 -1.81 -5.32
N HIS A 121 1.69 -0.85 -5.77
CA HIS A 121 2.64 -1.08 -6.85
C HIS A 121 3.67 -2.14 -6.47
N PHE A 122 4.27 -2.02 -5.27
CA PHE A 122 5.27 -2.95 -4.78
C PHE A 122 4.72 -4.37 -4.72
N ILE A 123 3.59 -4.61 -4.04
CA ILE A 123 3.05 -5.96 -3.88
C ILE A 123 2.56 -6.57 -5.19
N ASN A 124 2.10 -5.76 -6.16
CA ASN A 124 1.70 -6.25 -7.47
C ASN A 124 2.90 -6.52 -8.39
N ALA A 125 3.94 -5.70 -8.35
CA ALA A 125 5.19 -5.93 -9.08
C ALA A 125 5.98 -7.12 -8.49
N TRP A 126 5.90 -7.29 -7.17
CA TRP A 126 6.56 -8.35 -6.41
C TRP A 126 5.81 -9.68 -6.42
N LYS A 127 4.62 -9.69 -6.99
CA LYS A 127 3.69 -10.82 -6.99
C LYS A 127 4.38 -12.14 -7.40
N GLY A 128 4.33 -13.11 -6.50
CA GLY A 128 4.83 -14.46 -6.74
C GLY A 128 6.28 -14.72 -6.30
N ARG A 129 7.05 -13.73 -5.81
CA ARG A 129 8.41 -13.98 -5.30
C ARG A 129 8.39 -14.69 -3.96
N THR A 130 7.59 -14.21 -3.00
CA THR A 130 7.45 -14.90 -1.71
C THR A 130 6.31 -15.90 -1.69
N LYS A 131 5.39 -15.86 -2.66
CA LYS A 131 4.13 -16.62 -2.69
C LYS A 131 3.22 -16.37 -1.49
N ASN A 132 3.41 -15.28 -0.77
CA ASN A 132 2.64 -14.89 0.39
C ASN A 132 2.51 -13.36 0.44
N LEU A 133 1.28 -12.88 0.30
CA LEU A 133 0.97 -11.45 0.23
C LEU A 133 1.34 -10.70 1.52
N TYR A 134 1.26 -11.37 2.67
CA TYR A 134 1.64 -10.77 3.95
C TYR A 134 3.15 -10.50 4.01
N TYR A 135 3.99 -11.45 3.61
CA TYR A 135 5.45 -11.23 3.57
C TYR A 135 5.85 -10.15 2.57
N ASP A 136 5.14 -10.03 1.45
CA ASP A 136 5.38 -8.94 0.51
C ASP A 136 5.05 -7.59 1.15
N ALA A 137 3.98 -7.51 1.95
CA ALA A 137 3.63 -6.31 2.70
C ALA A 137 4.65 -5.97 3.80
N GLU A 138 5.13 -6.98 4.55
CA GLU A 138 6.19 -6.77 5.53
C GLU A 138 7.49 -6.30 4.87
N HIS A 139 7.85 -6.84 3.71
CA HIS A 139 9.00 -6.37 2.94
C HIS A 139 8.86 -4.90 2.55
N PHE A 140 7.68 -4.49 2.06
CA PHE A 140 7.45 -3.09 1.74
C PHE A 140 7.68 -2.18 2.94
N THR A 141 7.05 -2.49 4.08
CA THR A 141 7.16 -1.65 5.27
C THR A 141 8.56 -1.63 5.87
N SER A 142 9.33 -2.71 5.70
CA SER A 142 10.73 -2.79 6.15
C SER A 142 11.69 -1.84 5.41
N LEU A 143 11.27 -1.26 4.28
CA LEU A 143 12.02 -0.24 3.56
C LEU A 143 12.03 1.12 4.28
N PHE A 144 11.13 1.31 5.22
CA PHE A 144 10.91 2.55 5.94
C PHE A 144 11.37 2.44 7.38
N LYS A 145 11.60 3.58 8.00
CA LYS A 145 11.77 3.69 9.45
C LYS A 145 10.42 3.78 10.13
N ASP A 146 10.31 3.12 11.27
CA ASP A 146 9.14 3.21 12.13
C ASP A 146 9.14 4.55 12.88
N MET A 147 8.19 5.43 12.56
CA MET A 147 8.10 6.77 13.13
C MET A 147 7.80 6.78 14.64
N ASN A 148 7.31 5.66 15.17
CA ASN A 148 7.18 5.49 16.63
C ASN A 148 8.54 5.30 17.33
N LYS A 149 9.60 4.97 16.59
CA LYS A 149 10.94 4.67 17.10
C LYS A 149 12.01 5.63 16.57
N ASP A 150 11.80 6.24 15.43
CA ASP A 150 12.80 7.07 14.76
C ASP A 150 12.10 8.25 14.05
N ASP A 151 12.44 9.45 14.42
CA ASP A 151 11.84 10.71 13.94
C ASP A 151 12.41 11.19 12.58
N ASP A 152 12.98 10.29 11.78
CA ASP A 152 13.59 10.64 10.50
C ASP A 152 12.60 10.57 9.32
N HIS A 153 11.62 11.50 9.30
CA HIS A 153 10.64 11.57 8.21
C HIS A 153 11.26 11.88 6.85
N LYS A 154 12.41 12.53 6.79
CA LYS A 154 13.08 12.84 5.51
C LYS A 154 13.56 11.57 4.83
N PHE A 155 13.96 10.58 5.61
CA PHE A 155 14.34 9.28 5.08
C PHE A 155 13.11 8.58 4.44
N ASN A 156 11.98 8.51 5.14
CA ASN A 156 10.76 7.89 4.63
C ASN A 156 10.22 8.61 3.40
N GLU A 157 10.25 9.94 3.38
CA GLU A 157 9.93 10.71 2.16
C GLU A 157 10.88 10.40 1.00
N TYR A 158 12.17 10.26 1.28
CA TYR A 158 13.15 9.90 0.25
C TYR A 158 12.84 8.52 -0.33
N VAL A 159 12.62 7.52 0.51
CA VAL A 159 12.25 6.16 0.09
C VAL A 159 10.98 6.19 -0.76
N LEU A 160 9.93 6.86 -0.28
CA LEU A 160 8.67 6.95 -1.01
C LEU A 160 8.84 7.59 -2.40
N LYS A 161 9.62 8.65 -2.51
CA LYS A 161 9.89 9.33 -3.79
C LYS A 161 10.57 8.42 -4.83
N GLN A 162 11.29 7.36 -4.40
CA GLN A 162 11.91 6.44 -5.36
C GLN A 162 10.87 5.67 -6.16
N PHE A 163 9.73 5.33 -5.58
CA PHE A 163 8.63 4.63 -6.27
C PHE A 163 8.05 5.42 -7.45
N PHE A 164 8.21 6.75 -7.44
CA PHE A 164 7.60 7.64 -8.44
C PHE A 164 8.59 8.24 -9.43
N LYS A 165 9.86 7.83 -9.39
CA LYS A 165 10.87 8.34 -10.35
C LYS A 165 10.59 7.94 -11.80
N ASN A 166 10.00 6.75 -12.01
CA ASN A 166 9.65 6.21 -13.32
C ASN A 166 8.19 5.73 -13.38
N PRO A 167 7.20 6.60 -13.11
CA PRO A 167 5.81 6.22 -13.16
C PRO A 167 5.42 5.87 -14.60
N GLY A 168 5.02 4.63 -14.86
CA GLY A 168 4.54 4.18 -16.17
C GLY A 168 5.41 3.13 -16.87
N SER A 169 6.48 2.65 -16.27
CA SER A 169 7.18 1.47 -16.75
C SER A 169 6.31 0.22 -16.58
N LYS A 170 6.07 -0.50 -17.67
CA LYS A 170 5.28 -1.74 -17.65
C LYS A 170 5.97 -2.90 -16.93
N ASN A 171 7.28 -2.80 -16.72
CA ASN A 171 8.12 -3.82 -16.10
C ASN A 171 8.95 -3.21 -14.98
N THR A 172 8.34 -2.42 -14.11
CA THR A 172 9.05 -1.80 -12.98
C THR A 172 9.56 -2.90 -12.04
N THR A 173 10.86 -3.05 -11.97
CA THR A 173 11.53 -3.90 -10.99
C THR A 173 11.90 -3.08 -9.75
N LEU A 174 12.30 -3.74 -8.67
CA LEU A 174 12.84 -3.03 -7.50
C LEU A 174 14.05 -2.16 -7.88
N GLU A 175 14.85 -2.60 -8.85
CA GLU A 175 15.98 -1.86 -9.37
C GLU A 175 15.54 -0.59 -10.10
N ASP A 176 14.45 -0.65 -10.86
CA ASP A 176 13.87 0.53 -11.54
C ASP A 176 13.28 1.50 -10.52
N LEU A 177 12.83 1.01 -9.36
CA LEU A 177 12.41 1.83 -8.23
C LEU A 177 13.60 2.44 -7.48
N GLY A 178 14.83 2.12 -7.85
CA GLY A 178 16.04 2.72 -7.29
C GLY A 178 16.49 2.14 -5.95
N PHE A 179 15.96 1.02 -5.50
CA PHE A 179 16.30 0.40 -4.20
C PHE A 179 17.77 0.04 -4.05
N LYS A 180 18.44 -0.32 -5.13
CA LYS A 180 19.89 -0.60 -5.12
C LYS A 180 20.76 0.61 -4.72
N PHE A 181 20.20 1.81 -4.71
CA PHE A 181 20.90 3.04 -4.35
C PHE A 181 20.59 3.55 -2.94
N LEU A 182 19.80 2.79 -2.16
CA LEU A 182 19.49 3.17 -0.78
C LEU A 182 20.73 2.92 0.10
N PRO A 183 21.37 3.96 0.65
CA PRO A 183 22.65 3.83 1.35
C PRO A 183 22.54 3.29 2.77
N ASN A 184 21.35 3.00 3.25
CA ASN A 184 21.15 2.57 4.64
C ASN A 184 21.37 1.06 4.79
N LYS A 185 22.31 0.68 5.67
CA LYS A 185 22.66 -0.71 5.95
C LYS A 185 21.47 -1.58 6.39
N ASN A 186 20.49 -1.00 7.06
CA ASN A 186 19.33 -1.74 7.55
C ASN A 186 18.32 -2.07 6.43
N ILE A 187 18.30 -1.24 5.38
CA ILE A 187 17.49 -1.51 4.18
C ILE A 187 18.26 -2.41 3.21
N ALA A 188 19.58 -2.23 3.12
CA ALA A 188 20.44 -3.06 2.29
C ALA A 188 20.42 -4.54 2.70
N THR A 189 20.25 -4.86 3.99
CA THR A 189 20.12 -6.25 4.44
C THR A 189 18.84 -6.92 3.93
N GLY A 190 17.70 -6.24 3.96
CA GLY A 190 16.45 -6.79 3.41
C GLY A 190 16.51 -6.99 1.89
N ILE A 191 17.17 -6.08 1.17
CA ILE A 191 17.34 -6.15 -0.30
C ILE A 191 18.46 -7.12 -0.68
N ALA A 192 19.55 -7.17 0.09
CA ALA A 192 20.65 -8.11 -0.14
C ALA A 192 20.22 -9.56 0.04
N ASP A 193 19.36 -9.85 1.02
CA ASP A 193 18.81 -11.18 1.23
C ASP A 193 17.93 -11.64 0.05
N VAL A 194 17.20 -10.72 -0.57
CA VAL A 194 16.40 -11.01 -1.76
C VAL A 194 17.29 -11.31 -2.98
N ASN A 195 18.37 -10.57 -3.16
CA ASN A 195 19.31 -10.81 -4.26
C ASN A 195 20.21 -12.04 -4.03
N SER A 196 20.44 -12.44 -2.77
CA SER A 196 21.22 -13.64 -2.43
C SER A 196 20.46 -14.95 -2.67
N ILE A 197 19.14 -14.91 -2.72
CA ILE A 197 18.29 -16.09 -3.03
C ILE A 197 18.34 -16.41 -4.51
N ASP A 198 18.48 -15.42 -5.39
CA ASP A 198 18.55 -15.64 -6.85
C ASP A 198 19.95 -16.04 -7.34
N SER A 199 21.01 -15.89 -6.54
CA SER A 199 22.39 -16.23 -6.93
C SER A 199 22.83 -17.67 -6.57
N LYS A 200 21.92 -18.49 -6.02
CA LYS A 200 22.19 -19.90 -5.66
C LYS A 200 21.30 -20.90 -6.43
N LYS A 201 21.07 -20.64 -7.70
CA LYS A 201 20.54 -21.64 -8.61
C LYS A 201 21.40 -21.80 -9.84
#